data_175ea65d20ce05f8c805df9a85c5b811
#
_entry.id   175ea65d20ce05f8c805df9a85c5b811
#
_cell.length_a   1.000
_cell.length_b   1.000
_cell.length_c   1.000
_cell.angle_alpha   90.00
_cell.angle_beta   90.00
_cell.angle_gamma   90.00
#
_symmetry.space_group_name_H-M   'P 1'
#
loop_
_entity.id
_entity.type
_entity.pdbx_description
1 polymer ?
#
loop_
_entity_poly.entity_id
_entity_poly.type
_entity_poly.pdbx_seq_one_letter_code
_entity_poly.pdbx_strand_id
1 'polypeptide(L)'
;MNKRLFPALVAFVIAIIIGTFFFSKEGGEANKNAQILLEQLNKERQKSQSLAENGSYTSKDEVALYIYKFNKLPKNFITKKEALELGWDAKSGNLWQVSGGKSIGGDRFSNREKRLPEADGRKWFECDVNYNGGRRGAERILYSNDGLIYYTPDHYEHFYLLYEKRMQ
;
A
#
# COMPACT_ATOMS: atom_id res chain seq x y z
N MET A 1 10.46 -17.97 -13.88
CA MET A 1 10.50 -17.43 -15.27
C MET A 1 9.10 -16.92 -15.60
N ASN A 2 8.86 -15.63 -15.58
CA ASN A 2 7.98 -14.87 -16.48
C ASN A 2 7.83 -13.43 -15.96
N LYS A 3 8.81 -12.63 -16.33
CA LYS A 3 8.86 -11.16 -16.07
C LYS A 3 8.06 -10.34 -17.10
N ARG A 4 7.12 -10.95 -17.86
CA ARG A 4 6.60 -10.34 -19.10
C ARG A 4 5.13 -9.93 -19.13
N LEU A 5 4.34 -10.11 -18.06
CA LEU A 5 2.89 -9.81 -18.10
C LEU A 5 2.52 -8.40 -17.60
N PHE A 6 3.32 -7.79 -16.76
CA PHE A 6 3.08 -6.41 -16.32
C PHE A 6 3.31 -5.36 -17.43
N PRO A 7 4.32 -5.51 -18.30
CA PRO A 7 4.47 -4.61 -19.46
C PRO A 7 3.34 -4.73 -20.48
N ALA A 8 2.73 -5.91 -20.64
CA ALA A 8 1.70 -6.13 -21.67
C ALA A 8 0.37 -5.42 -21.36
N LEU A 9 -0.07 -5.39 -20.09
CA LEU A 9 -1.33 -4.72 -19.72
C LEU A 9 -1.19 -3.20 -19.82
N VAL A 10 -0.05 -2.65 -19.40
CA VAL A 10 0.26 -1.22 -19.52
C VAL A 10 0.44 -0.84 -20.99
N ALA A 11 1.07 -1.69 -21.80
CA ALA A 11 1.20 -1.48 -23.25
C ALA A 11 -0.15 -1.53 -23.97
N PHE A 12 -1.09 -2.37 -23.55
CA PHE A 12 -2.42 -2.46 -24.14
C PHE A 12 -3.28 -1.22 -23.85
N VAL A 13 -3.21 -0.69 -22.61
CA VAL A 13 -3.89 0.57 -22.24
C VAL A 13 -3.27 1.75 -22.99
N ILE A 14 -1.95 1.80 -23.16
CA ILE A 14 -1.27 2.84 -23.94
C ILE A 14 -1.65 2.73 -25.44
N ALA A 15 -1.76 1.54 -25.99
CA ALA A 15 -2.18 1.35 -27.39
C ALA A 15 -3.63 1.80 -27.64
N ILE A 16 -4.55 1.59 -26.71
CA ILE A 16 -5.95 2.09 -26.81
C ILE A 16 -5.96 3.62 -26.75
N ILE A 17 -5.18 4.24 -25.88
CA ILE A 17 -5.11 5.71 -25.76
C ILE A 17 -4.50 6.33 -27.03
N ILE A 18 -3.46 5.74 -27.59
CA ILE A 18 -2.84 6.20 -28.85
C ILE A 18 -3.77 5.98 -30.05
N GLY A 19 -4.51 4.86 -30.08
CA GLY A 19 -5.46 4.56 -31.16
C GLY A 19 -6.64 5.53 -31.22
N THR A 20 -7.14 5.99 -30.06
CA THR A 20 -8.21 7.02 -30.00
C THR A 20 -7.69 8.42 -30.31
N PHE A 21 -6.39 8.68 -30.14
CA PHE A 21 -5.75 9.95 -30.40
C PHE A 21 -5.67 10.31 -31.90
N PHE A 22 -5.53 9.32 -32.78
CA PHE A 22 -5.45 9.57 -34.23
C PHE A 22 -6.80 9.84 -34.90
N PHE A 23 -7.93 9.66 -34.21
CA PHE A 23 -9.26 9.72 -34.85
C PHE A 23 -10.10 10.92 -34.48
N SER A 24 -9.65 11.85 -33.62
CA SER A 24 -10.44 13.04 -33.24
C SER A 24 -9.72 14.35 -33.55
N LYS A 25 -10.31 15.10 -34.49
CA LYS A 25 -9.85 16.46 -34.89
C LYS A 25 -10.33 17.57 -33.94
N GLU A 26 -10.95 17.21 -32.78
CA GLU A 26 -11.46 18.13 -31.75
C GLU A 26 -10.76 17.90 -30.40
N GLY A 27 -9.43 17.84 -30.38
CA GLY A 27 -8.66 17.17 -29.35
C GLY A 27 -7.88 18.02 -28.35
N GLY A 28 -8.14 19.28 -28.12
CA GLY A 28 -7.33 20.09 -27.21
C GLY A 28 -7.39 19.66 -25.74
N GLU A 29 -8.58 19.41 -25.24
CA GLU A 29 -8.83 19.08 -23.83
C GLU A 29 -8.61 17.57 -23.52
N ALA A 30 -9.04 16.69 -24.41
CA ALA A 30 -8.80 15.25 -24.32
C ALA A 30 -7.30 14.94 -24.37
N ASN A 31 -6.52 15.65 -25.19
CA ASN A 31 -5.06 15.51 -25.28
C ASN A 31 -4.37 15.95 -23.98
N LYS A 32 -4.80 17.07 -23.40
CA LYS A 32 -4.24 17.57 -22.13
C LYS A 32 -4.49 16.57 -20.98
N ASN A 33 -5.70 16.03 -20.91
CA ASN A 33 -6.05 15.02 -19.90
C ASN A 33 -5.27 13.71 -20.07
N ALA A 34 -5.07 13.27 -21.32
CA ALA A 34 -4.24 12.09 -21.61
C ALA A 34 -2.76 12.30 -21.23
N GLN A 35 -2.21 13.48 -21.48
CA GLN A 35 -0.84 13.83 -21.09
C GLN A 35 -0.67 13.86 -19.56
N ILE A 36 -1.62 14.44 -18.83
CA ILE A 36 -1.61 14.48 -17.36
C ILE A 36 -1.65 13.06 -16.80
N LEU A 37 -2.51 12.19 -17.36
CA LEU A 37 -2.62 10.79 -16.94
C LEU A 37 -1.33 10.01 -17.20
N LEU A 38 -0.70 10.20 -18.35
CA LEU A 38 0.59 9.59 -18.69
C LEU A 38 1.71 10.05 -17.77
N GLU A 39 1.74 11.31 -17.43
CA GLU A 39 2.72 11.86 -16.48
C GLU A 39 2.52 11.29 -15.07
N GLN A 40 1.28 11.18 -14.60
CA GLN A 40 0.94 10.54 -13.33
C GLN A 40 1.34 9.06 -13.31
N LEU A 41 1.03 8.31 -14.37
CA LEU A 41 1.43 6.89 -14.50
C LEU A 41 2.95 6.71 -14.52
N ASN A 42 3.67 7.60 -15.20
CA ASN A 42 5.13 7.58 -15.23
C ASN A 42 5.73 7.92 -13.85
N LYS A 43 5.17 8.87 -13.14
CA LYS A 43 5.58 9.24 -11.78
C LYS A 43 5.35 8.09 -10.79
N GLU A 44 4.20 7.42 -10.85
CA GLU A 44 3.92 6.24 -10.05
C GLU A 44 4.84 5.07 -10.40
N ARG A 45 5.12 4.87 -11.68
CA ARG A 45 6.08 3.86 -12.15
C ARG A 45 7.49 4.12 -11.62
N GLN A 46 7.96 5.36 -11.70
CA GLN A 46 9.26 5.75 -11.14
C GLN A 46 9.30 5.57 -9.61
N LYS A 47 8.25 5.97 -8.91
CA LYS A 47 8.11 5.75 -7.47
C LYS A 47 8.13 4.25 -7.12
N SER A 48 7.44 3.42 -7.90
CA SER A 48 7.45 1.97 -7.77
C SER A 48 8.84 1.35 -8.00
N GLN A 49 9.60 1.87 -8.95
CA GLN A 49 10.97 1.40 -9.22
C GLN A 49 11.96 1.86 -8.14
N SER A 50 11.71 3.00 -7.47
CA SER A 50 12.62 3.59 -6.49
C SER A 50 12.52 3.02 -5.09
N LEU A 51 11.49 2.19 -4.77
CA LEU A 51 11.37 1.56 -3.46
C LEU A 51 12.49 0.55 -3.22
N ALA A 52 13.40 0.91 -2.32
CA ALA A 52 14.48 0.03 -1.87
C ALA A 52 13.98 -0.97 -0.82
N GLU A 53 14.40 -2.23 -0.93
CA GLU A 53 13.98 -3.29 0.00
C GLU A 53 14.43 -3.05 1.45
N ASN A 54 15.52 -2.34 1.66
CA ASN A 54 16.00 -1.95 2.99
C ASN A 54 15.54 -0.55 3.41
N GLY A 55 14.56 0.03 2.70
CA GLY A 55 14.02 1.36 2.97
C GLY A 55 13.14 1.44 4.22
N SER A 56 12.83 2.67 4.61
CA SER A 56 11.85 3.01 5.65
C SER A 56 10.76 3.85 5.02
N TYR A 57 9.50 3.47 5.20
CA TYR A 57 8.35 4.10 4.58
C TYR A 57 7.21 4.21 5.59
N THR A 58 6.47 5.32 5.56
CA THR A 58 5.34 5.57 6.49
C THR A 58 4.06 5.91 5.77
N SER A 59 4.12 6.47 4.56
CA SER A 59 2.91 6.83 3.82
C SER A 59 2.11 5.60 3.38
N LYS A 60 0.79 5.74 3.33
CA LYS A 60 -0.14 4.69 2.88
C LYS A 60 0.33 4.05 1.56
N ASP A 61 0.64 4.89 0.56
CA ASP A 61 0.93 4.41 -0.79
C ASP A 61 2.28 3.68 -0.88
N GLU A 62 3.31 4.19 -0.18
CA GLU A 62 4.63 3.55 -0.16
C GLU A 62 4.60 2.23 0.61
N VAL A 63 3.93 2.19 1.77
CA VAL A 63 3.83 0.97 2.58
C VAL A 63 3.02 -0.10 1.85
N ALA A 64 1.88 0.25 1.24
CA ALA A 64 1.08 -0.67 0.44
C ALA A 64 1.88 -1.24 -0.74
N LEU A 65 2.56 -0.38 -1.49
CA LEU A 65 3.39 -0.78 -2.62
C LEU A 65 4.60 -1.62 -2.18
N TYR A 66 5.20 -1.31 -1.04
CA TYR A 66 6.30 -2.08 -0.46
C TYR A 66 5.85 -3.51 -0.11
N ILE A 67 4.70 -3.65 0.57
CA ILE A 67 4.12 -4.96 0.89
C ILE A 67 3.81 -5.73 -0.39
N TYR A 68 3.20 -5.08 -1.40
CA TYR A 68 2.91 -5.70 -2.69
C TYR A 68 4.17 -6.22 -3.39
N LYS A 69 5.26 -5.44 -3.36
CA LYS A 69 6.51 -5.75 -4.03
C LYS A 69 7.33 -6.82 -3.31
N PHE A 70 7.46 -6.71 -1.98
CA PHE A 70 8.39 -7.49 -1.18
C PHE A 70 7.72 -8.52 -0.26
N ASN A 71 6.39 -8.52 -0.16
CA ASN A 71 5.61 -9.43 0.70
C ASN A 71 6.00 -9.39 2.19
N LYS A 72 6.46 -8.24 2.66
CA LYS A 72 6.85 -7.95 4.04
C LYS A 72 6.68 -6.47 4.36
N LEU A 73 6.75 -6.11 5.63
CA LEU A 73 6.78 -4.71 6.07
C LEU A 73 8.17 -4.08 5.88
N PRO A 74 8.24 -2.74 5.68
CA PRO A 74 9.49 -1.99 5.77
C PRO A 74 10.17 -2.16 7.15
N LYS A 75 11.47 -1.91 7.22
CA LYS A 75 12.29 -2.11 8.43
C LYS A 75 11.92 -1.21 9.63
N ASN A 76 11.16 -0.16 9.38
CA ASN A 76 10.70 0.79 10.41
C ASN A 76 9.38 0.38 11.07
N PHE A 77 8.97 -0.88 10.95
CA PHE A 77 7.81 -1.43 11.65
C PHE A 77 8.24 -2.40 12.75
N ILE A 78 7.49 -2.37 13.85
CA ILE A 78 7.60 -3.31 14.97
C ILE A 78 6.20 -3.74 15.42
N THR A 79 6.10 -4.92 16.00
CA THR A 79 4.85 -5.42 16.61
C THR A 79 4.48 -4.64 17.86
N LYS A 80 3.22 -4.72 18.28
CA LYS A 80 2.76 -4.16 19.57
C LYS A 80 3.54 -4.75 20.74
N LYS A 81 3.87 -6.05 20.67
CA LYS A 81 4.67 -6.73 21.69
C LYS A 81 6.05 -6.11 21.83
N GLU A 82 6.78 -5.97 20.71
CA GLU A 82 8.11 -5.34 20.70
C GLU A 82 8.06 -3.89 21.19
N ALA A 83 7.02 -3.13 20.80
CA ALA A 83 6.85 -1.76 21.29
C ALA A 83 6.65 -1.69 22.80
N LEU A 84 5.85 -2.59 23.38
CA LEU A 84 5.63 -2.68 24.84
C LEU A 84 6.94 -3.04 25.58
N GLU A 85 7.74 -3.94 25.02
CA GLU A 85 9.07 -4.28 25.56
C GLU A 85 10.04 -3.10 25.58
N LEU A 86 9.86 -2.14 24.65
CA LEU A 86 10.60 -0.86 24.60
C LEU A 86 10.03 0.21 25.55
N GLY A 87 8.95 -0.06 26.26
CA GLY A 87 8.31 0.88 27.17
C GLY A 87 7.22 1.76 26.53
N TRP A 88 6.63 1.32 25.41
CA TRP A 88 5.51 2.02 24.80
C TRP A 88 4.28 1.99 25.72
N ASP A 89 3.72 3.19 25.96
CA ASP A 89 2.41 3.39 26.56
C ASP A 89 1.48 4.11 25.58
N ALA A 90 0.41 3.43 25.18
CA ALA A 90 -0.54 3.95 24.21
C ALA A 90 -1.23 5.23 24.66
N LYS A 91 -1.41 5.43 26.00
CA LYS A 91 -2.07 6.62 26.56
C LYS A 91 -1.17 7.84 26.48
N SER A 92 0.11 7.69 26.74
CA SER A 92 1.08 8.77 26.67
C SER A 92 1.50 9.13 25.23
N GLY A 93 1.30 8.21 24.26
CA GLY A 93 1.67 8.44 22.87
C GLY A 93 3.18 8.49 22.65
N ASN A 94 3.97 7.78 23.49
CA ASN A 94 5.43 7.83 23.50
C ASN A 94 6.11 6.86 22.51
N LEU A 95 5.34 6.22 21.61
CA LEU A 95 5.89 5.21 20.69
C LEU A 95 7.11 5.71 19.92
N TRP A 96 7.00 6.91 19.37
CA TRP A 96 8.08 7.49 18.55
C TRP A 96 9.40 7.59 19.31
N GLN A 97 9.34 8.02 20.57
CA GLN A 97 10.49 8.23 21.43
C GLN A 97 11.16 6.91 21.83
N VAL A 98 10.35 5.94 22.27
CA VAL A 98 10.90 4.65 22.79
C VAL A 98 11.33 3.71 21.67
N SER A 99 10.75 3.83 20.47
CA SER A 99 11.06 2.96 19.34
C SER A 99 12.09 3.53 18.36
N GLY A 100 12.56 4.77 18.56
CA GLY A 100 13.45 5.43 17.61
C GLY A 100 12.75 5.75 16.27
N GLY A 101 11.49 6.19 16.32
CA GLY A 101 10.74 6.63 15.14
C GLY A 101 10.07 5.50 14.34
N LYS A 102 9.83 4.34 14.96
CA LYS A 102 9.14 3.22 14.29
C LYS A 102 7.62 3.32 14.40
N SER A 103 6.95 2.63 13.49
CA SER A 103 5.49 2.44 13.45
C SER A 103 5.11 1.06 13.94
N ILE A 104 3.85 0.89 14.41
CA ILE A 104 3.31 -0.44 14.75
C ILE A 104 2.88 -1.16 13.48
N GLY A 105 3.27 -2.43 13.37
CA GLY A 105 2.82 -3.31 12.29
C GLY A 105 3.31 -4.74 12.43
N GLY A 106 2.64 -5.65 11.71
CA GLY A 106 2.95 -7.08 11.72
C GLY A 106 2.11 -7.91 12.69
N ASP A 107 1.28 -7.28 13.50
CA ASP A 107 0.34 -7.99 14.37
C ASP A 107 -0.78 -8.65 13.56
N ARG A 108 -1.28 -9.79 14.06
CA ARG A 108 -2.42 -10.50 13.48
C ARG A 108 -3.70 -9.68 13.62
N PHE A 109 -4.42 -9.53 12.51
CA PHE A 109 -5.78 -9.00 12.49
C PHE A 109 -6.77 -10.16 12.43
N SER A 110 -7.72 -10.22 13.37
CA SER A 110 -8.59 -11.39 13.53
C SER A 110 -9.76 -11.46 12.53
N ASN A 111 -10.11 -10.36 11.86
CA ASN A 111 -11.26 -10.25 10.93
C ASN A 111 -12.57 -10.85 11.50
N ARG A 112 -12.82 -10.69 12.81
CA ARG A 112 -13.96 -11.32 13.51
C ARG A 112 -15.31 -10.96 12.91
N GLU A 113 -15.44 -9.74 12.41
CA GLU A 113 -16.65 -9.21 11.79
C GLU A 113 -16.78 -9.61 10.30
N LYS A 114 -15.82 -10.39 9.78
CA LYS A 114 -15.80 -10.88 8.39
C LYS A 114 -15.94 -9.78 7.33
N ARG A 115 -15.41 -8.61 7.63
CA ARG A 115 -15.48 -7.44 6.73
C ARG A 115 -14.47 -7.51 5.60
N LEU A 116 -13.38 -8.26 5.77
CA LEU A 116 -12.42 -8.59 4.73
C LEU A 116 -12.68 -9.98 4.17
N PRO A 117 -12.35 -10.25 2.89
CA PRO A 117 -12.58 -11.55 2.27
C PRO A 117 -11.93 -12.70 3.01
N GLU A 118 -12.69 -13.76 3.27
CA GLU A 118 -12.18 -15.00 3.86
C GLU A 118 -11.79 -15.99 2.76
N ALA A 119 -10.76 -16.78 2.99
CA ALA A 119 -10.40 -17.95 2.21
C ALA A 119 -9.66 -18.94 3.10
N ASP A 120 -9.62 -20.21 2.66
CA ASP A 120 -8.92 -21.25 3.40
C ASP A 120 -7.42 -20.93 3.53
N GLY A 121 -6.90 -21.03 4.76
CA GLY A 121 -5.51 -20.67 5.07
C GLY A 121 -5.17 -19.18 5.07
N ARG A 122 -6.11 -18.29 4.73
CA ARG A 122 -5.85 -16.83 4.73
C ARG A 122 -5.65 -16.31 6.14
N LYS A 123 -4.62 -15.49 6.27
CA LYS A 123 -4.25 -14.83 7.52
C LYS A 123 -4.10 -13.34 7.24
N TRP A 124 -4.77 -12.53 8.05
CA TRP A 124 -4.68 -11.07 7.97
C TRP A 124 -3.69 -10.52 8.99
N PHE A 125 -2.99 -9.49 8.59
CA PHE A 125 -2.07 -8.69 9.41
C PHE A 125 -2.41 -7.22 9.26
N GLU A 126 -1.98 -6.40 10.20
CA GLU A 126 -2.21 -4.95 10.18
C GLU A 126 -0.92 -4.16 10.35
N CYS A 127 -0.90 -2.94 9.85
CA CYS A 127 0.13 -1.95 10.17
C CYS A 127 -0.43 -0.53 10.12
N ASP A 128 0.15 0.34 10.93
CA ASP A 128 -0.14 1.77 10.91
C ASP A 128 0.44 2.41 9.67
N VAL A 129 -0.26 3.40 9.13
CA VAL A 129 0.28 4.26 8.06
C VAL A 129 0.10 5.73 8.41
N ASN A 130 0.86 6.60 7.75
CA ASN A 130 0.88 8.05 7.97
C ASN A 130 1.21 8.44 9.43
N TYR A 131 1.88 7.55 10.18
CA TYR A 131 2.30 7.83 11.56
C TYR A 131 3.61 8.63 11.57
N ASN A 132 3.59 9.78 12.21
CA ASN A 132 4.70 10.73 12.32
C ASN A 132 4.98 11.15 13.76
N GLY A 133 4.67 10.29 14.73
CA GLY A 133 4.85 10.54 16.16
C GLY A 133 3.56 10.87 16.90
N GLY A 134 3.66 10.97 18.23
CA GLY A 134 2.52 11.20 19.12
C GLY A 134 1.59 9.97 19.26
N ARG A 135 0.30 10.21 19.42
CA ARG A 135 -0.70 9.14 19.48
C ARG A 135 -0.92 8.54 18.11
N ARG A 136 -1.12 7.22 18.07
CA ARG A 136 -1.43 6.49 16.84
C ARG A 136 -2.75 6.99 16.24
N GLY A 137 -2.75 7.28 14.95
CA GLY A 137 -3.95 7.63 14.19
C GLY A 137 -4.87 6.43 13.94
N ALA A 138 -5.93 6.63 13.15
CA ALA A 138 -6.90 5.60 12.79
C ALA A 138 -6.54 4.80 11.52
N GLU A 139 -5.63 5.32 10.72
CA GLU A 139 -5.30 4.78 9.40
C GLU A 139 -4.46 3.50 9.49
N ARG A 140 -4.91 2.45 8.77
CA ARG A 140 -4.24 1.14 8.73
C ARG A 140 -4.16 0.58 7.32
N ILE A 141 -3.15 -0.22 7.08
CA ILE A 141 -3.15 -1.22 6.02
C ILE A 141 -3.41 -2.59 6.64
N LEU A 142 -4.34 -3.35 6.03
CA LEU A 142 -4.59 -4.75 6.30
C LEU A 142 -4.05 -5.54 5.12
N TYR A 143 -3.19 -6.51 5.37
CA TYR A 143 -2.62 -7.33 4.30
C TYR A 143 -2.69 -8.81 4.64
N SER A 144 -2.93 -9.61 3.62
CA SER A 144 -3.05 -11.06 3.78
C SER A 144 -1.76 -11.78 3.34
N ASN A 145 -1.58 -12.99 3.87
CA ASN A 145 -0.48 -13.87 3.46
C ASN A 145 -0.57 -14.32 1.99
N ASP A 146 -1.73 -14.19 1.35
CA ASP A 146 -2.00 -14.57 -0.04
C ASP A 146 -2.11 -13.35 -1.00
N GLY A 147 -1.76 -12.14 -0.52
CA GLY A 147 -1.47 -11.00 -1.38
C GLY A 147 -2.59 -9.99 -1.58
N LEU A 148 -3.65 -10.01 -0.77
CA LEU A 148 -4.62 -8.92 -0.71
C LEU A 148 -4.10 -7.80 0.20
N ILE A 149 -4.26 -6.54 -0.22
CA ILE A 149 -3.87 -5.36 0.55
C ILE A 149 -5.02 -4.37 0.55
N TYR A 150 -5.54 -4.08 1.73
CA TYR A 150 -6.62 -3.13 1.97
C TYR A 150 -6.14 -1.96 2.82
N TYR A 151 -6.80 -0.82 2.67
CA TYR A 151 -6.64 0.36 3.50
C TYR A 151 -7.93 0.68 4.25
N THR A 152 -7.81 1.13 5.49
CA THR A 152 -8.89 1.72 6.27
C THR A 152 -8.46 3.09 6.79
N PRO A 153 -9.24 4.16 6.56
CA PRO A 153 -8.93 5.50 7.08
C PRO A 153 -9.46 5.73 8.50
N ASP A 154 -10.37 4.89 8.98
CA ASP A 154 -11.31 5.18 10.06
C ASP A 154 -11.41 4.04 11.09
N HIS A 155 -10.28 3.42 11.40
CA HIS A 155 -10.15 2.38 12.42
C HIS A 155 -11.09 1.19 12.19
N TYR A 156 -11.07 0.66 10.93
CA TYR A 156 -11.78 -0.55 10.47
C TYR A 156 -13.28 -0.38 10.18
N GLU A 157 -13.78 0.86 10.03
CA GLU A 157 -15.17 1.07 9.62
C GLU A 157 -15.36 0.89 8.12
N HIS A 158 -14.41 1.33 7.30
CA HIS A 158 -14.42 1.13 5.84
C HIS A 158 -13.11 0.51 5.36
N PHE A 159 -13.20 -0.30 4.30
CA PHE A 159 -12.06 -0.97 3.69
C PHE A 159 -12.03 -0.72 2.19
N TYR A 160 -10.86 -0.29 1.70
CA TYR A 160 -10.61 -0.02 0.28
C TYR A 160 -9.51 -0.95 -0.21
N LEU A 161 -9.81 -1.77 -1.23
CA LEU A 161 -8.81 -2.63 -1.87
C LEU A 161 -7.78 -1.75 -2.59
N LEU A 162 -6.50 -1.91 -2.25
CA LEU A 162 -5.39 -1.22 -2.91
C LEU A 162 -4.70 -2.14 -3.93
N TYR A 163 -4.39 -3.36 -3.51
CA TYR A 163 -3.70 -4.34 -4.34
C TYR A 163 -4.24 -5.74 -4.14
N GLU A 164 -4.23 -6.51 -5.23
CA GLU A 164 -4.49 -7.93 -5.24
C GLU A 164 -3.39 -8.63 -6.05
N LYS A 165 -2.65 -9.52 -5.41
CA LYS A 165 -1.65 -10.33 -6.07
C LYS A 165 -2.33 -11.59 -6.59
N ARG A 166 -2.58 -11.67 -7.89
CA ARG A 166 -3.10 -12.91 -8.49
C ARG A 166 -2.04 -14.00 -8.30
N MET A 167 -2.38 -15.03 -7.53
CA MET A 167 -1.58 -16.26 -7.48
C MET A 167 -1.68 -16.92 -8.86
N GLN A 168 -0.55 -17.12 -9.50
CA GLN A 168 -0.43 -17.89 -10.75
C GLN A 168 -0.32 -19.36 -10.42
#